data_90b9dcecb1357ed0bcf3b3ebbed63199
#
_entry.id   90b9dcecb1357ed0bcf3b3ebbed63199
#
_cell.length_a   1.000
_cell.length_b   1.000
_cell.length_c   1.000
_cell.angle_alpha   90.00
_cell.angle_beta   90.00
_cell.angle_gamma   90.00
#
_symmetry.space_group_name_H-M   'P 1'
#
loop_
_entity.id
_entity.type
_entity.pdbx_description
1 polymer ?
#
loop_
_entity_poly.entity_id
_entity_poly.type
_entity_poly.pdbx_seq_one_letter_code
_entity_poly.pdbx_strand_id
1 'polypeptide(L)'
;MDKQSFLALEGQEIGVSSWVHVTQERINAFADATDDHQFIHTDPIRSAAAGYGGTIAHGFFTLSLLASWSDEVLPDVDGMVMSVNYGTDRMRFLSPVPVG
;
A
#
# COMPACT_ATOMS: atom_id res chain seq x y z
N MET A 1 13.16 -10.69 18.76
CA MET A 1 12.61 -10.29 20.09
C MET A 1 11.56 -11.29 20.50
N ASP A 2 11.30 -11.43 21.79
CA ASP A 2 10.23 -12.33 22.24
C ASP A 2 8.84 -11.70 22.01
N LYS A 3 7.80 -12.55 22.08
CA LYS A 3 6.42 -12.14 21.86
C LYS A 3 5.97 -11.05 22.85
N GLN A 4 6.38 -11.13 24.09
CA GLN A 4 5.97 -10.18 25.12
C GLN A 4 6.56 -8.79 24.87
N SER A 5 7.84 -8.72 24.48
CA SER A 5 8.49 -7.48 24.09
C SER A 5 7.84 -6.87 22.84
N PHE A 6 7.45 -7.72 21.89
CA PHE A 6 6.72 -7.25 20.70
C PHE A 6 5.37 -6.64 21.06
N LEU A 7 4.59 -7.29 21.91
CA LEU A 7 3.29 -6.77 22.35
C LEU A 7 3.41 -5.46 23.13
N ALA A 8 4.53 -5.25 23.82
CA ALA A 8 4.79 -4.00 24.55
C ALA A 8 5.02 -2.79 23.63
N LEU A 9 5.22 -3.01 22.32
CA LEU A 9 5.36 -1.93 21.33
C LEU A 9 4.03 -1.31 20.91
N GLU A 10 2.91 -1.88 21.35
CA GLU A 10 1.60 -1.34 21.03
C GLU A 10 1.49 0.15 21.38
N GLY A 11 0.97 0.94 20.45
CA GLY A 11 0.85 2.40 20.61
C GLY A 11 2.13 3.19 20.35
N GLN A 12 3.25 2.54 20.03
CA GLN A 12 4.52 3.20 19.75
C GLN A 12 4.82 3.21 18.25
N GLU A 13 5.50 4.25 17.78
CA GLU A 13 6.12 4.24 16.45
C GLU A 13 7.36 3.34 16.48
N ILE A 14 7.35 2.27 15.68
CA ILE A 14 8.43 1.28 15.65
C ILE A 14 9.37 1.44 14.47
N GLY A 15 9.03 2.27 13.51
CA GLY A 15 9.85 2.54 12.35
C GLY A 15 9.08 3.31 11.28
N VAL A 16 9.80 3.73 10.28
CA VAL A 16 9.28 4.43 9.10
C VAL A 16 9.84 3.72 7.88
N SER A 17 8.96 3.32 6.96
CA SER A 17 9.39 2.67 5.73
C SER A 17 10.13 3.63 4.79
N SER A 18 10.86 3.09 3.84
CA SER A 18 11.38 3.87 2.72
C SER A 18 10.24 4.36 1.82
N TRP A 19 10.55 5.36 1.00
CA TRP A 19 9.62 5.85 -0.01
C TRP A 19 9.38 4.81 -1.10
N VAL A 20 8.17 4.78 -1.62
CA VAL A 20 7.81 3.96 -2.78
C VAL A 20 7.49 4.88 -3.95
N HIS A 21 8.17 4.65 -5.07
CA HIS A 21 7.86 5.35 -6.31
C HIS A 21 6.70 4.65 -7.02
N VAL A 22 5.58 5.34 -7.13
CA VAL A 22 4.36 4.82 -7.76
C VAL A 22 4.42 5.11 -9.25
N THR A 23 5.02 4.21 -10.01
CA THR A 23 5.15 4.35 -11.45
C THR A 23 3.88 3.94 -12.19
N GLN A 24 3.68 4.46 -13.40
CA GLN A 24 2.57 4.01 -14.25
C GLN A 24 2.66 2.52 -14.57
N GLU A 25 3.87 2.00 -14.73
CA GLU A 25 4.08 0.56 -14.98
C GLU A 25 3.57 -0.30 -13.82
N ARG A 26 3.79 0.12 -12.58
CA ARG A 26 3.28 -0.58 -11.40
C ARG A 26 1.77 -0.50 -11.29
N ILE A 27 1.20 0.67 -11.57
CA ILE A 27 -0.26 0.85 -11.60
C ILE A 27 -0.87 -0.06 -12.68
N ASN A 28 -0.30 -0.09 -13.87
CA ASN A 28 -0.77 -0.95 -14.95
C ASN A 28 -0.67 -2.44 -14.57
N ALA A 29 0.42 -2.84 -13.92
CA ALA A 29 0.57 -4.23 -13.45
C ALA A 29 -0.50 -4.61 -12.42
N PHE A 30 -0.84 -3.70 -11.52
CA PHE A 30 -1.92 -3.92 -10.56
C PHE A 30 -3.28 -3.98 -11.25
N ALA A 31 -3.54 -3.11 -12.23
CA ALA A 31 -4.74 -3.13 -13.04
C ALA A 31 -4.90 -4.49 -13.78
N ASP A 32 -3.83 -5.00 -14.34
CA ASP A 32 -3.81 -6.30 -15.02
C ASP A 32 -4.06 -7.45 -14.04
N ALA A 33 -3.46 -7.39 -12.86
CA ALA A 33 -3.60 -8.45 -11.85
C ALA A 33 -5.00 -8.53 -11.24
N THR A 34 -5.72 -7.40 -11.22
CA THR A 34 -7.04 -7.30 -10.55
C THR A 34 -8.20 -7.07 -11.51
N ASP A 35 -7.92 -6.90 -12.81
CA ASP A 35 -8.90 -6.53 -13.83
C ASP A 35 -9.58 -5.18 -13.60
N ASP A 36 -8.98 -4.31 -12.81
CA ASP A 36 -9.44 -2.94 -12.62
C ASP A 36 -8.70 -1.98 -13.54
N HIS A 37 -9.22 -1.82 -14.75
CA HIS A 37 -8.65 -0.97 -15.79
C HIS A 37 -9.41 0.36 -15.94
N GLN A 38 -10.02 0.86 -14.88
CA GLN A 38 -10.71 2.15 -14.94
C GLN A 38 -9.76 3.25 -15.44
N PHE A 39 -10.28 4.15 -16.28
CA PHE A 39 -9.44 5.12 -16.99
C PHE A 39 -8.63 6.02 -16.07
N ILE A 40 -9.10 6.29 -14.86
CA ILE A 40 -8.37 7.14 -13.88
C ILE A 40 -7.02 6.54 -13.47
N HIS A 41 -6.84 5.23 -13.67
CA HIS A 41 -5.59 4.52 -13.36
C HIS A 41 -4.72 4.29 -14.59
N THR A 42 -5.33 4.17 -15.77
CA THR A 42 -4.65 3.64 -16.96
C THR A 42 -4.57 4.61 -18.13
N ASP A 43 -5.35 5.68 -18.14
CA ASP A 43 -5.39 6.64 -19.25
C ASP A 43 -5.07 8.06 -18.73
N PRO A 44 -3.82 8.53 -18.90
CA PRO A 44 -3.41 9.83 -18.37
C PRO A 44 -4.21 11.00 -18.95
N ILE A 45 -4.60 10.93 -20.20
CA ILE A 45 -5.32 12.03 -20.87
C ILE A 45 -6.74 12.12 -20.33
N ARG A 46 -7.47 11.00 -20.29
CA ARG A 46 -8.84 10.98 -19.76
C ARG A 46 -8.88 11.30 -18.28
N SER A 47 -7.91 10.79 -17.50
CA SER A 47 -7.83 11.07 -16.07
C SER A 47 -7.55 12.55 -15.80
N ALA A 48 -6.65 13.17 -16.56
CA ALA A 48 -6.38 14.59 -16.46
C ALA A 48 -7.63 15.41 -16.80
N ALA A 49 -8.36 15.05 -17.85
CA ALA A 49 -9.61 15.70 -18.24
C ALA A 49 -10.71 15.57 -17.17
N ALA A 50 -10.67 14.50 -16.37
CA ALA A 50 -11.59 14.29 -15.26
C ALA A 50 -11.19 15.05 -13.97
N GLY A 51 -10.09 15.79 -13.98
CA GLY A 51 -9.68 16.68 -12.89
C GLY A 51 -8.57 16.11 -11.98
N TYR A 52 -8.00 14.95 -12.30
CA TYR A 52 -6.93 14.35 -11.48
C TYR A 52 -5.52 14.81 -11.85
N GLY A 53 -5.36 15.56 -12.96
CA GLY A 53 -4.06 16.05 -13.41
C GLY A 53 -3.14 15.00 -14.02
N GLY A 54 -3.55 13.76 -14.05
CA GLY A 54 -2.83 12.58 -14.51
C GLY A 54 -3.49 11.34 -13.95
N THR A 55 -2.84 10.19 -14.02
CA THR A 55 -3.39 8.97 -13.42
C THR A 55 -3.12 8.93 -11.92
N ILE A 56 -3.94 8.16 -11.23
CA ILE A 56 -3.82 7.90 -9.80
C ILE A 56 -3.73 6.39 -9.55
N ALA A 57 -3.04 6.02 -8.49
CA ALA A 57 -3.00 4.63 -8.05
C ALA A 57 -4.37 4.18 -7.56
N HIS A 58 -4.67 2.91 -7.74
CA HIS A 58 -5.82 2.29 -7.07
C HIS A 58 -5.64 2.42 -5.56
N GLY A 59 -6.71 2.70 -4.84
CA GLY A 59 -6.65 2.68 -3.38
C GLY A 59 -6.14 1.34 -2.85
N PHE A 60 -6.62 0.24 -3.42
CA PHE A 60 -6.18 -1.11 -3.06
C PHE A 60 -4.72 -1.40 -3.43
N PHE A 61 -4.15 -0.74 -4.43
CA PHE A 61 -2.72 -0.80 -4.70
C PHE A 61 -1.92 -0.27 -3.50
N THR A 62 -2.27 0.91 -3.03
CA THR A 62 -1.63 1.54 -1.86
C THR A 62 -1.79 0.68 -0.62
N LEU A 63 -2.98 0.15 -0.36
CA LEU A 63 -3.22 -0.75 0.76
C LEU A 63 -2.36 -2.02 0.67
N SER A 64 -2.20 -2.56 -0.53
CA SER A 64 -1.42 -3.78 -0.76
C SER A 64 0.07 -3.62 -0.42
N LEU A 65 0.59 -2.39 -0.42
CA LEU A 65 1.97 -2.11 -0.04
C LEU A 65 2.24 -2.28 1.46
N LEU A 66 1.20 -2.38 2.28
CA LEU A 66 1.36 -2.58 3.74
C LEU A 66 2.19 -3.81 4.07
N ALA A 67 2.07 -4.89 3.31
CA ALA A 67 2.87 -6.10 3.55
C ALA A 67 4.37 -5.81 3.42
N SER A 68 4.77 -5.15 2.32
CA SER A 68 6.16 -4.77 2.08
C SER A 68 6.66 -3.77 3.12
N TRP A 69 5.88 -2.77 3.45
CA TRP A 69 6.25 -1.78 4.47
C TRP A 69 6.36 -2.39 5.86
N SER A 70 5.47 -3.34 6.18
CA SER A 70 5.52 -4.05 7.46
C SER A 70 6.79 -4.89 7.57
N ASP A 71 7.16 -5.59 6.51
CA ASP A 71 8.39 -6.39 6.48
C ASP A 71 9.64 -5.52 6.67
N GLU A 72 9.60 -4.28 6.22
CA GLU A 72 10.73 -3.35 6.36
C GLU A 72 10.90 -2.83 7.79
N VAL A 73 9.81 -2.62 8.53
CA VAL A 73 9.85 -1.93 9.83
C VAL A 73 9.59 -2.83 11.03
N LEU A 74 8.90 -3.95 10.85
CA LEU A 74 8.58 -4.83 11.96
C LEU A 74 9.83 -5.61 12.41
N PRO A 75 10.03 -5.75 13.73
CA PRO A 75 11.11 -6.57 14.23
C PRO A 75 10.81 -8.06 14.03
N ASP A 76 11.86 -8.86 13.97
CA ASP A 76 11.72 -10.32 14.01
C ASP A 76 11.21 -10.76 15.37
N VAL A 77 10.17 -11.57 15.36
CA VAL A 77 9.59 -12.13 16.59
C VAL A 77 9.95 -13.61 16.70
N ASP A 78 10.51 -14.00 17.85
CA ASP A 78 10.96 -15.36 18.08
C ASP A 78 9.81 -16.36 17.92
N GLY A 79 10.06 -17.39 17.14
CA GLY A 79 9.08 -18.45 16.87
C GLY A 79 8.03 -18.12 15.82
N MET A 80 8.03 -16.91 15.26
CA MET A 80 7.13 -16.55 14.18
C MET A 80 7.65 -17.15 12.86
N VAL A 81 6.81 -17.96 12.22
CA VAL A 81 7.16 -18.64 10.97
C VAL A 81 6.64 -17.87 9.74
N MET A 82 5.47 -17.26 9.89
CA MET A 82 4.85 -16.47 8.82
C MET A 82 3.90 -15.43 9.39
N SER A 83 3.57 -14.44 8.56
CA SER A 83 2.51 -13.48 8.81
C SER A 83 1.48 -13.57 7.69
N VAL A 84 0.22 -13.61 8.05
CA VAL A 84 -0.89 -13.72 7.09
C VAL A 84 -1.83 -12.54 7.26
N ASN A 85 -2.21 -11.94 6.15
CA ASN A 85 -3.17 -10.84 6.17
C ASN A 85 -4.52 -11.36 6.66
N TYR A 86 -5.02 -10.77 7.73
CA TYR A 86 -6.31 -11.12 8.31
C TYR A 86 -7.42 -10.19 7.85
N GLY A 87 -7.20 -8.89 7.96
CA GLY A 87 -8.19 -7.89 7.60
C GLY A 87 -7.95 -6.56 8.28
N THR A 88 -8.88 -5.66 8.08
CA THR A 88 -8.92 -4.34 8.72
C THR A 88 -10.32 -4.08 9.26
N ASP A 89 -10.43 -3.37 10.37
CA ASP A 89 -11.74 -2.99 10.92
C ASP A 89 -12.34 -1.81 10.17
N ARG A 90 -11.50 -0.90 9.70
CA ARG A 90 -11.91 0.28 8.96
C ARG A 90 -10.81 0.73 8.02
N MET A 91 -11.16 0.95 6.74
CA MET A 91 -10.24 1.47 5.74
C MET A 91 -10.95 2.54 4.89
N ARG A 92 -10.30 3.69 4.74
CA ARG A 92 -10.77 4.77 3.86
C ARG A 92 -9.59 5.38 3.12
N PHE A 93 -9.79 5.64 1.85
CA PHE A 93 -8.82 6.35 1.00
C PHE A 93 -9.24 7.82 0.94
N LEU A 94 -8.58 8.65 1.75
CA LEU A 94 -8.97 10.03 1.94
C LEU A 94 -8.49 10.97 0.84
N SER A 95 -7.41 10.61 0.15
CA SER A 95 -6.81 11.40 -0.93
C SER A 95 -6.29 10.49 -2.02
N PRO A 96 -6.38 10.91 -3.29
CA PRO A 96 -5.76 10.14 -4.37
C PRO A 96 -4.23 10.16 -4.25
N VAL A 97 -3.61 9.09 -4.69
CA VAL A 97 -2.14 8.98 -4.80
C VAL A 97 -1.78 9.14 -6.27
N PRO A 98 -1.26 10.28 -6.71
CA PRO A 98 -0.89 10.49 -8.10
C PRO A 98 0.31 9.64 -8.49
N VAL A 99 0.40 9.31 -9.80
CA VAL A 99 1.58 8.71 -10.40
C VAL A 99 2.80 9.64 -10.19
N GLY A 100 3.97 9.04 -9.85
CA GLY A 100 5.18 9.83 -9.63
C GLY A 100 5.86 9.67 -8.28
#